data_7f8c9152ecb8d25fffc95ea3c3272aac
#
_entry.id   7f8c9152ecb8d25fffc95ea3c3272aac
#
_cell.length_a   1.000
_cell.length_b   1.000
_cell.length_c   1.000
_cell.angle_alpha   90.00
_cell.angle_beta   90.00
_cell.angle_gamma   90.00
#
_symmetry.space_group_name_H-M   'P 1'
#
loop_
_entity.id
_entity.type
_entity.pdbx_description
1 polymer ?
#
loop_
_entity_poly.entity_id
_entity_poly.type
_entity_poly.pdbx_seq_one_letter_code
_entity_poly.pdbx_strand_id
1 'polypeptide(L)'
;MIKVVWFLKRAEGLPLTEFREWWLGHAQDVLNSQQAHLSGYVVNIRADDDDTAPGATSDDCEWDGIAEQWFADRAAFEAAYSNPSSGTRADTLAHTSRFSRLVVDETRLR
;
A
#
# COMPACT_ATOMS: atom_id res chain seq x y z
N MET A 1 7.04 15.60 -9.34
CA MET A 1 6.20 14.39 -9.12
C MET A 1 6.08 14.13 -7.63
N ILE A 2 4.89 13.76 -7.19
CA ILE A 2 4.65 13.42 -5.78
C ILE A 2 4.59 11.91 -5.64
N LYS A 3 5.25 11.37 -4.63
CA LYS A 3 5.19 9.96 -4.29
C LYS A 3 4.57 9.78 -2.91
N VAL A 4 3.67 8.82 -2.81
CA VAL A 4 3.01 8.44 -1.57
C VAL A 4 3.32 6.97 -1.29
N VAL A 5 3.73 6.68 -0.06
CA VAL A 5 3.98 5.31 0.39
C VAL A 5 2.97 4.97 1.48
N TRP A 6 2.28 3.87 1.30
CA TRP A 6 1.36 3.30 2.28
C TRP A 6 1.99 2.09 2.93
N PHE A 7 1.95 2.05 4.25
CA PHE A 7 2.42 0.92 5.05
C PHE A 7 1.19 0.20 5.60
N LEU A 8 1.11 -1.10 5.40
CA LEU A 8 -0.01 -1.91 5.87
C LEU A 8 0.46 -3.06 6.74
N LYS A 9 -0.25 -3.24 7.87
CA LYS A 9 -0.13 -4.40 8.72
C LYS A 9 -1.46 -5.15 8.67
N ARG A 10 -1.42 -6.44 8.34
CA ARG A 10 -2.62 -7.26 8.22
C ARG A 10 -3.42 -7.32 9.52
N ALA A 11 -4.72 -7.57 9.41
CA ALA A 11 -5.59 -7.75 10.56
C ALA A 11 -5.10 -8.93 11.39
N GLU A 12 -5.32 -8.85 12.69
CA GLU A 12 -4.92 -9.90 13.63
C GLU A 12 -5.63 -11.22 13.26
N GLY A 13 -4.85 -12.30 13.23
CA GLY A 13 -5.36 -13.62 12.85
C GLY A 13 -5.54 -13.86 11.36
N LEU A 14 -5.30 -12.87 10.51
CA LEU A 14 -5.41 -13.03 9.06
C LEU A 14 -4.12 -13.64 8.51
N PRO A 15 -4.16 -14.84 7.87
CA PRO A 15 -2.97 -15.42 7.28
C PRO A 15 -2.39 -14.55 6.16
N LEU A 16 -1.08 -14.61 5.98
CA LEU A 16 -0.39 -13.81 4.95
C LEU A 16 -0.91 -14.09 3.53
N THR A 17 -1.21 -15.35 3.21
CA THR A 17 -1.75 -15.73 1.90
C THR A 17 -3.10 -15.07 1.63
N GLU A 18 -4.00 -15.04 2.62
CA GLU A 18 -5.29 -14.38 2.51
C GLU A 18 -5.16 -12.87 2.45
N PHE A 19 -4.23 -12.31 3.21
CA PHE A 19 -3.92 -10.88 3.17
C PHE A 19 -3.41 -10.47 1.79
N ARG A 20 -2.54 -11.28 1.17
CA ARG A 20 -2.03 -11.06 -0.19
C ARG A 20 -3.18 -11.05 -1.20
N GLU A 21 -4.05 -12.05 -1.16
CA GLU A 21 -5.19 -12.13 -2.07
C GLU A 21 -6.10 -10.91 -1.92
N TRP A 22 -6.41 -10.54 -0.69
CA TRP A 22 -7.20 -9.35 -0.43
C TRP A 22 -6.54 -8.10 -1.01
N TRP A 23 -5.25 -7.90 -0.72
CA TRP A 23 -4.57 -6.67 -1.13
C TRP A 23 -4.48 -6.53 -2.65
N LEU A 24 -4.23 -7.60 -3.36
CA LEU A 24 -4.17 -7.57 -4.83
C LEU A 24 -5.52 -7.21 -5.44
N GLY A 25 -6.62 -7.72 -4.89
CA GLY A 25 -7.98 -7.33 -5.29
C GLY A 25 -8.30 -5.87 -4.94
N HIS A 26 -7.95 -5.47 -3.72
CA HIS A 26 -8.12 -4.09 -3.25
C HIS A 26 -7.30 -3.10 -4.10
N ALA A 27 -6.07 -3.45 -4.45
CA ALA A 27 -5.22 -2.62 -5.29
C ALA A 27 -5.83 -2.39 -6.67
N GLN A 28 -6.49 -3.40 -7.22
CA GLN A 28 -7.21 -3.25 -8.49
C GLN A 28 -8.37 -2.26 -8.36
N ASP A 29 -9.09 -2.28 -7.26
CA ASP A 29 -10.18 -1.32 -6.99
C ASP A 29 -9.64 0.10 -6.85
N VAL A 30 -8.52 0.26 -6.14
CA VAL A 30 -7.83 1.56 -6.02
C VAL A 30 -7.40 2.06 -7.40
N LEU A 31 -6.80 1.20 -8.19
CA LEU A 31 -6.36 1.54 -9.55
C LEU A 31 -7.56 2.01 -10.40
N ASN A 32 -8.66 1.28 -10.36
CA ASN A 32 -9.86 1.63 -11.12
C ASN A 32 -10.43 2.99 -10.70
N SER A 33 -10.41 3.31 -9.41
CA SER A 33 -10.96 4.57 -8.90
C SER A 33 -10.02 5.77 -9.08
N GLN A 34 -8.71 5.56 -9.14
CA GLN A 34 -7.70 6.61 -9.18
C GLN A 34 -6.91 6.68 -10.49
N GLN A 35 -7.14 5.80 -11.45
CA GLN A 35 -6.29 5.69 -12.64
C GLN A 35 -6.16 7.00 -13.43
N ALA A 36 -7.16 7.89 -13.39
CA ALA A 36 -7.11 9.17 -14.08
C ALA A 36 -6.03 10.11 -13.50
N HIS A 37 -5.59 9.86 -12.27
CA HIS A 37 -4.65 10.72 -11.54
C HIS A 37 -3.32 10.05 -11.22
N LEU A 38 -3.27 8.71 -11.25
CA LEU A 38 -2.06 7.94 -10.95
C LEU A 38 -1.11 7.92 -12.14
N SER A 39 0.16 8.25 -11.89
CA SER A 39 1.25 8.05 -12.86
C SER A 39 1.92 6.69 -12.70
N GLY A 40 1.81 6.09 -11.52
CA GLY A 40 2.33 4.76 -11.23
C GLY A 40 1.75 4.22 -9.94
N TYR A 41 1.71 2.89 -9.83
CA TYR A 41 1.21 2.21 -8.63
C TYR A 41 1.89 0.85 -8.52
N VAL A 42 2.53 0.60 -7.38
CA VAL A 42 3.24 -0.65 -7.10
C VAL A 42 2.87 -1.11 -5.71
N VAL A 43 2.60 -2.40 -5.56
CA VAL A 43 2.31 -3.03 -4.28
C VAL A 43 3.43 -4.03 -3.97
N ASN A 44 3.98 -3.94 -2.77
CA ASN A 44 5.06 -4.80 -2.28
C ASN A 44 4.55 -5.50 -1.03
N ILE A 45 4.41 -6.80 -1.10
CA ILE A 45 3.86 -7.61 0.01
C ILE A 45 4.97 -8.49 0.56
N ARG A 46 5.02 -8.63 1.91
CA ARG A 46 5.94 -9.52 2.61
C ARG A 46 6.01 -10.87 1.88
N ALA A 47 7.22 -11.34 1.61
CA ALA A 47 7.40 -12.56 0.81
C ALA A 47 6.91 -13.82 1.55
N ASP A 48 7.22 -13.91 2.84
CA ASP A 48 6.75 -14.99 3.71
C ASP A 48 6.87 -14.58 5.18
N ASP A 49 6.42 -15.44 6.09
CA ASP A 49 6.51 -15.22 7.54
C ASP A 49 7.74 -15.86 8.18
N ASP A 50 8.64 -16.47 7.39
CA ASP A 50 9.88 -17.07 7.90
C ASP A 50 10.98 -16.03 8.07
N ASP A 51 11.15 -15.54 9.29
CA ASP A 51 12.15 -14.54 9.63
C ASP A 51 13.54 -15.12 9.92
N THR A 52 13.70 -16.44 9.78
CA THR A 52 14.95 -17.13 10.15
C THR A 52 15.94 -17.28 9.01
N ALA A 53 15.45 -17.17 7.75
CA ALA A 53 16.31 -17.30 6.58
C ALA A 53 17.25 -16.09 6.44
N PRO A 54 18.49 -16.28 5.96
CA PRO A 54 19.37 -15.16 5.64
C PRO A 54 18.70 -14.22 4.60
N GLY A 55 18.67 -12.94 4.90
CA GLY A 55 18.04 -11.95 4.03
C GLY A 55 16.52 -11.87 4.15
N ALA A 56 15.93 -12.60 5.11
CA ALA A 56 14.50 -12.49 5.40
C ALA A 56 14.14 -11.11 5.96
N THR A 57 12.85 -10.83 5.99
CA THR A 57 12.34 -9.63 6.65
C THR A 57 12.77 -9.62 8.11
N SER A 58 13.25 -8.49 8.58
CA SER A 58 13.68 -8.30 9.97
C SER A 58 12.53 -8.63 10.94
N ASP A 59 12.83 -9.31 12.05
CA ASP A 59 11.83 -9.75 13.02
C ASP A 59 11.15 -8.58 13.76
N ASP A 60 11.77 -7.41 13.76
CA ASP A 60 11.19 -6.17 14.32
C ASP A 60 10.36 -5.38 13.32
N CYS A 61 10.27 -5.83 12.07
CA CYS A 61 9.44 -5.19 11.06
C CYS A 61 7.97 -5.52 11.29
N GLU A 62 7.20 -4.53 11.68
CA GLU A 62 5.76 -4.71 11.95
C GLU A 62 4.90 -4.76 10.70
N TRP A 63 5.42 -4.28 9.56
CA TRP A 63 4.63 -4.10 8.35
C TRP A 63 4.61 -5.37 7.50
N ASP A 64 3.46 -5.64 6.89
CA ASP A 64 3.30 -6.77 5.96
C ASP A 64 3.46 -6.33 4.50
N GLY A 65 3.57 -5.05 4.26
CA GLY A 65 3.90 -4.54 2.94
C GLY A 65 3.75 -3.05 2.80
N ILE A 66 4.14 -2.57 1.63
CA ILE A 66 4.03 -1.16 1.26
C ILE A 66 3.43 -1.02 -0.14
N ALA A 67 2.61 0.00 -0.32
CA ALA A 67 2.15 0.43 -1.64
C ALA A 67 2.83 1.74 -1.99
N GLU A 68 3.22 1.88 -3.25
CA GLU A 68 3.85 3.09 -3.76
C GLU A 68 2.98 3.66 -4.86
N GLN A 69 2.63 4.94 -4.74
CA GLN A 69 1.81 5.66 -5.71
C GLN A 69 2.54 6.91 -6.16
N TRP A 70 2.54 7.16 -7.47
CA TRP A 70 3.14 8.36 -8.06
C TRP A 70 2.06 9.21 -8.68
N PHE A 71 2.15 10.53 -8.46
CA PHE A 71 1.25 11.53 -9.04
C PHE A 71 2.10 12.59 -9.75
N ALA A 72 1.62 13.07 -10.89
CA ALA A 72 2.37 14.04 -11.69
C ALA A 72 2.67 15.34 -10.92
N ASP A 73 1.71 15.78 -10.12
CA ASP A 73 1.81 17.01 -9.33
C ASP A 73 0.85 16.98 -8.13
N ARG A 74 0.88 18.04 -7.34
CA ARG A 74 0.02 18.16 -6.17
C ARG A 74 -1.46 18.17 -6.52
N ALA A 75 -1.84 18.78 -7.64
CA ALA A 75 -3.23 18.81 -8.06
C ALA A 75 -3.78 17.42 -8.35
N ALA A 76 -2.99 16.56 -9.03
CA ALA A 76 -3.36 15.17 -9.29
C ALA A 76 -3.48 14.37 -7.98
N PHE A 77 -2.53 14.58 -7.04
CA PHE A 77 -2.56 13.95 -5.72
C PHE A 77 -3.83 14.33 -4.96
N GLU A 78 -4.12 15.63 -4.88
CA GLU A 78 -5.31 16.13 -4.16
C GLU A 78 -6.60 15.62 -4.82
N ALA A 79 -6.66 15.62 -6.16
CA ALA A 79 -7.82 15.11 -6.89
C ALA A 79 -8.09 13.64 -6.60
N ALA A 80 -7.03 12.81 -6.53
CA ALA A 80 -7.16 11.38 -6.23
C ALA A 80 -7.73 11.12 -4.84
N TYR A 81 -7.46 11.98 -3.88
CA TYR A 81 -7.87 11.79 -2.48
C TYR A 81 -9.03 12.70 -2.03
N SER A 82 -9.49 13.62 -2.88
CA SER A 82 -10.59 14.54 -2.53
C SER A 82 -11.96 13.87 -2.56
N ASN A 83 -12.08 12.74 -3.22
CA ASN A 83 -13.32 11.99 -3.32
C ASN A 83 -13.09 10.54 -2.91
N PRO A 84 -12.81 10.29 -1.61
CA PRO A 84 -12.50 8.94 -1.16
C PRO A 84 -13.69 8.02 -1.35
N SER A 85 -13.45 6.86 -1.98
CA SER A 85 -14.41 5.79 -2.00
C SER A 85 -14.58 5.27 -0.58
N SER A 86 -15.77 5.45 0.00
CA SER A 86 -16.06 4.96 1.34
C SER A 86 -15.92 3.43 1.44
N GLY A 87 -16.21 2.72 0.35
CA GLY A 87 -16.03 1.27 0.26
C GLY A 87 -14.56 0.87 0.35
N THR A 88 -13.68 1.59 -0.33
CA THR A 88 -12.24 1.33 -0.30
C THR A 88 -11.67 1.52 1.11
N ARG A 89 -12.06 2.58 1.80
CA ARG A 89 -11.62 2.84 3.18
C ARG A 89 -12.13 1.75 4.14
N ALA A 90 -13.41 1.40 4.05
CA ALA A 90 -14.00 0.36 4.89
C ALA A 90 -13.32 -0.99 4.65
N ASP A 91 -13.00 -1.32 3.41
CA ASP A 91 -12.30 -2.54 3.03
C ASP A 91 -10.89 -2.59 3.65
N THR A 92 -10.14 -1.48 3.61
CA THR A 92 -8.84 -1.37 4.26
C THR A 92 -8.96 -1.59 5.77
N LEU A 93 -9.90 -0.92 6.42
CA LEU A 93 -10.10 -1.04 7.87
C LEU A 93 -10.49 -2.45 8.30
N ALA A 94 -11.20 -3.19 7.45
CA ALA A 94 -11.61 -4.57 7.74
C ALA A 94 -10.46 -5.58 7.66
N HIS A 95 -9.40 -5.29 6.90
CA HIS A 95 -8.34 -6.25 6.60
C HIS A 95 -6.96 -5.87 7.17
N THR A 96 -6.86 -4.72 7.83
CA THR A 96 -5.61 -4.26 8.44
C THR A 96 -5.81 -3.97 9.91
N SER A 97 -4.77 -4.24 10.73
CA SER A 97 -4.73 -3.83 12.13
C SER A 97 -4.13 -2.44 12.27
N ARG A 98 -3.30 -2.04 11.30
CA ARG A 98 -2.64 -0.74 11.28
C ARG A 98 -2.27 -0.37 9.86
N PHE A 99 -2.40 0.89 9.53
CA PHE A 99 -1.86 1.44 8.27
C PHE A 99 -1.37 2.87 8.50
N SER A 100 -0.43 3.29 7.67
CA SER A 100 0.14 4.64 7.77
C SER A 100 0.51 5.13 6.37
N ARG A 101 0.46 6.44 6.18
CA ARG A 101 0.81 7.08 4.91
C ARG A 101 1.98 8.03 5.11
N LEU A 102 2.93 7.98 4.18
CA LEU A 102 4.05 8.89 4.13
C LEU A 102 4.13 9.52 2.74
N VAL A 103 4.13 10.83 2.67
CA VAL A 103 4.38 11.56 1.43
C VAL A 103 5.88 11.83 1.36
N VAL A 104 6.52 11.44 0.28
CA VAL A 104 7.99 11.47 0.18
C VAL A 104 8.46 12.23 -1.07
N ASP A 105 9.65 12.78 -0.97
CA ASP A 105 10.43 13.25 -2.12
C ASP A 105 11.35 12.10 -2.54
N GLU A 106 11.09 11.54 -3.71
CA GLU A 106 11.90 10.45 -4.22
C GLU A 106 13.13 10.96 -4.95
N THR A 107 14.30 10.48 -4.54
CA THR A 107 15.56 10.74 -5.26
C THR A 107 16.06 9.41 -5.82
N ARG A 108 16.15 9.33 -7.13
CA ARG A 108 16.65 8.13 -7.80
C ARG A 108 18.17 8.28 -8.00
N LEU A 109 18.91 7.34 -7.42
CA LEU A 109 20.39 7.33 -7.47
C LEU A 109 20.95 6.40 -8.55
N ARG A 110 20.08 5.57 -9.14
CA ARG A 110 20.52 4.61 -10.15
C ARG A 110 19.45 4.34 -11.20
#